data_2df790e16b281db221066e445b54951d
#
_entry.id   2df790e16b281db221066e445b54951d
#
_cell.length_a   1.000
_cell.length_b   1.000
_cell.length_c   1.000
_cell.angle_alpha   90.00
_cell.angle_beta   90.00
_cell.angle_gamma   90.00
#
_symmetry.space_group_name_H-M   'P 1'
#
loop_
_entity.id
_entity.type
_entity.pdbx_description
1 polymer ?
#
loop_
_entity_poly.entity_id
_entity_poly.type
_entity_poly.pdbx_seq_one_letter_code
_entity_poly.pdbx_strand_id
1 'polypeptide(L)'
;FPPGGGRNPSGSAGVSRWSRNRRHTPYRSCFRLVVAETQAVARVSRDGHGLTGDTLPTGRVSAYFDDLMTYEINETHDPNLKSWVESANDPNSDFPIQNLPFCMFWREDDEDQPHLAVVIGDKLFDLYEAISAGVFGQRFDEIDLEDGLLDPTFIANFLGSEALSDLRSAAMSVLVESAEPRVQKAAAEHLVPASGAEFELPFTIGDYTDFYCSIYHATNVGSMFRPDNPLMPNYKYLPVGYHGRASSIVLSGEDIKRPHGQNRSDAEKPPIFGPSKNLDYEMELGFFVGNGNDLGTPIDINDAEKHIVGVCLVNDWSARDIQGWEYQPLGPFLAKNFATTISPYVVTMEALAPFRTPAFKRDADDPQPLDYLSSERNRKLGGLDINLEVYIQTEKMRSEKIEPFRLSRSNTKDLYWTIGQMLTHHASNGCNLQTGDLLATGTVSGKEKDERGCLLELTWRGKEPIDLPSGEQRRFLEDGDEIIMKGYCEREGFRRIGLGECRGRIVSGRS
;
A
#
# COMPACT_ATOMS: atom_id res chain seq x y z
N PHE A 1 -5.00 -31.57 -45.49
CA PHE A 1 -5.76 -30.90 -46.55
C PHE A 1 -7.23 -31.36 -46.52
N PRO A 2 -8.14 -30.45 -46.86
CA PRO A 2 -9.53 -30.35 -46.35
C PRO A 2 -10.57 -30.89 -47.39
N PRO A 3 -11.84 -30.53 -47.48
CA PRO A 3 -12.68 -29.52 -46.80
C PRO A 3 -14.18 -29.91 -46.62
N GLY A 4 -14.96 -28.98 -46.14
CA GLY A 4 -16.39 -28.80 -46.39
C GLY A 4 -17.20 -28.68 -45.10
N GLY A 5 -17.95 -27.69 -44.76
CA GLY A 5 -18.79 -26.77 -45.48
C GLY A 5 -20.22 -26.85 -44.90
N GLY A 6 -20.78 -25.76 -44.34
CA GLY A 6 -22.20 -25.77 -44.01
C GLY A 6 -22.65 -24.72 -42.99
N ARG A 7 -23.32 -23.77 -43.49
CA ARG A 7 -23.91 -22.48 -43.09
C ARG A 7 -24.82 -22.45 -41.85
N ASN A 8 -24.79 -21.27 -41.21
CA ASN A 8 -25.71 -20.56 -40.27
C ASN A 8 -27.21 -20.63 -40.65
N PRO A 9 -28.20 -20.09 -39.86
CA PRO A 9 -28.14 -18.90 -38.99
C PRO A 9 -29.11 -18.84 -37.77
N SER A 10 -29.04 -17.65 -37.09
CA SER A 10 -30.00 -16.98 -36.17
C SER A 10 -29.84 -17.33 -34.67
N GLY A 11 -29.58 -16.45 -33.75
CA GLY A 11 -29.90 -15.04 -33.55
C GLY A 11 -30.47 -14.83 -32.18
N SER A 12 -29.73 -14.22 -31.25
CA SER A 12 -30.33 -13.38 -30.16
C SER A 12 -29.22 -12.66 -29.42
N ALA A 13 -29.43 -11.36 -29.26
CA ALA A 13 -28.49 -10.40 -28.67
C ALA A 13 -28.37 -10.57 -27.17
N GLY A 14 -27.14 -10.75 -26.68
CA GLY A 14 -26.74 -10.56 -25.30
C GLY A 14 -25.57 -9.61 -25.27
N VAL A 15 -25.77 -8.48 -24.60
CA VAL A 15 -24.75 -7.43 -24.45
C VAL A 15 -23.64 -7.94 -23.55
N SER A 16 -22.54 -8.36 -24.15
CA SER A 16 -21.30 -8.63 -23.42
C SER A 16 -20.48 -7.35 -23.34
N ARG A 17 -20.22 -6.87 -22.12
CA ARG A 17 -19.22 -5.84 -21.88
C ARG A 17 -17.87 -6.34 -22.40
N TRP A 18 -17.29 -5.59 -23.30
CA TRP A 18 -15.96 -5.80 -23.82
C TRP A 18 -14.93 -5.46 -22.74
N SER A 19 -14.14 -6.42 -22.29
CA SER A 19 -12.88 -6.15 -21.64
C SER A 19 -11.94 -5.55 -22.69
N ARG A 20 -11.63 -4.27 -22.59
CA ARG A 20 -10.63 -3.62 -23.43
C ARG A 20 -9.24 -4.13 -23.01
N ASN A 21 -8.58 -4.89 -23.87
CA ASN A 21 -7.15 -5.13 -23.78
C ASN A 21 -6.42 -3.81 -24.07
N ARG A 22 -6.15 -3.02 -23.03
CA ARG A 22 -5.25 -1.87 -23.16
C ARG A 22 -3.83 -2.41 -23.31
N ARG A 23 -3.19 -2.11 -24.43
CA ARG A 23 -1.77 -2.40 -24.66
C ARG A 23 -0.98 -1.41 -23.81
N HIS A 24 -0.24 -1.91 -22.82
CA HIS A 24 0.80 -1.13 -22.16
C HIS A 24 1.79 -0.63 -23.22
N THR A 25 1.73 0.64 -23.51
CA THR A 25 2.79 1.33 -24.26
C THR A 25 3.93 1.59 -23.28
N PRO A 26 5.15 1.10 -23.50
CA PRO A 26 6.19 1.32 -22.52
C PRO A 26 6.65 2.78 -22.57
N TYR A 27 6.54 3.47 -21.46
CA TYR A 27 7.09 4.80 -21.17
C TYR A 27 8.64 4.90 -21.34
N ARG A 28 9.26 4.00 -22.06
CA ARG A 28 10.73 3.93 -22.24
C ARG A 28 11.34 5.02 -23.12
N SER A 29 10.55 5.82 -23.83
CA SER A 29 11.09 6.80 -24.78
C SER A 29 11.43 8.16 -24.16
N CYS A 30 10.68 8.64 -23.16
CA CYS A 30 10.94 9.92 -22.48
C CYS A 30 12.10 9.87 -21.50
N PHE A 31 12.31 8.74 -20.82
CA PHE A 31 13.38 8.56 -19.83
C PHE A 31 14.82 8.81 -20.37
N ARG A 32 15.04 8.69 -21.66
CA ARG A 32 16.39 8.91 -22.24
C ARG A 32 16.76 10.35 -22.50
N LEU A 33 15.79 11.27 -22.64
CA LEU A 33 16.09 12.69 -22.92
C LEU A 33 16.35 13.50 -21.63
N VAL A 34 15.54 13.29 -20.60
CA VAL A 34 15.64 14.03 -19.32
C VAL A 34 16.89 13.64 -18.53
N VAL A 35 17.26 12.35 -18.51
CA VAL A 35 18.50 11.89 -17.85
C VAL A 35 19.76 12.44 -18.52
N ALA A 36 19.71 12.78 -19.82
CA ALA A 36 20.86 13.37 -20.51
C ALA A 36 21.07 14.85 -20.15
N GLU A 37 20.03 15.62 -19.88
CA GLU A 37 20.18 17.04 -19.52
C GLU A 37 20.55 17.23 -18.05
N THR A 38 20.03 16.42 -17.12
CA THR A 38 20.42 16.48 -15.70
C THR A 38 21.86 16.05 -15.46
N GLN A 39 22.40 15.11 -16.24
CA GLN A 39 23.82 14.76 -16.18
C GLN A 39 24.75 15.85 -16.78
N ALA A 40 24.23 16.71 -17.66
CA ALA A 40 24.99 17.84 -18.20
C ALA A 40 25.14 18.97 -17.17
N VAL A 41 24.15 19.25 -16.35
CA VAL A 41 24.20 20.28 -15.30
C VAL A 41 25.15 19.87 -14.16
N ALA A 42 25.17 18.59 -13.79
CA ALA A 42 26.09 18.08 -12.76
C ALA A 42 27.59 18.04 -13.21
N ARG A 43 27.86 18.05 -14.52
CA ARG A 43 29.26 18.08 -15.05
C ARG A 43 29.86 19.48 -15.16
N VAL A 44 29.04 20.53 -15.22
CA VAL A 44 29.55 21.93 -15.34
C VAL A 44 30.11 22.48 -14.02
N SER A 45 29.76 21.88 -12.87
CA SER A 45 30.27 22.33 -11.56
C SER A 45 31.62 21.73 -11.13
N ARG A 46 32.30 20.92 -11.97
CA ARG A 46 33.59 20.27 -11.63
C ARG A 46 34.85 20.86 -12.27
N ASP A 47 34.71 21.81 -13.17
CA ASP A 47 35.91 22.48 -13.74
C ASP A 47 36.09 23.84 -13.07
N GLY A 48 37.04 23.85 -12.11
CA GLY A 48 37.40 25.02 -11.35
C GLY A 48 38.14 26.08 -12.16
N HIS A 49 37.68 27.31 -12.09
CA HIS A 49 38.55 28.49 -12.13
C HIS A 49 38.06 29.50 -11.10
N GLY A 50 39.00 29.88 -10.24
CA GLY A 50 38.77 30.74 -9.11
C GLY A 50 38.38 32.17 -9.50
N LEU A 51 37.39 32.69 -8.77
CA LEU A 51 37.24 34.11 -8.52
C LEU A 51 37.05 34.32 -7.02
N THR A 52 37.92 35.17 -6.51
CA THR A 52 38.00 35.60 -5.10
C THR A 52 36.84 36.52 -4.76
N GLY A 53 36.26 36.32 -3.56
CA GLY A 53 35.61 37.38 -2.83
C GLY A 53 34.12 37.13 -2.51
N ASP A 54 33.86 36.99 -1.23
CA ASP A 54 32.63 37.01 -0.46
C ASP A 54 31.99 35.64 -0.16
N THR A 55 32.45 35.13 0.96
CA THR A 55 31.85 34.00 1.67
C THR A 55 30.45 34.37 2.19
N LEU A 56 29.41 33.82 1.57
CA LEU A 56 28.15 33.65 2.20
C LEU A 56 28.27 32.57 3.31
N PRO A 57 27.72 32.75 4.48
CA PRO A 57 27.91 31.83 5.59
C PRO A 57 27.18 30.51 5.30
N THR A 58 27.97 29.46 5.03
CA THR A 58 27.55 28.08 4.87
C THR A 58 26.93 27.43 6.12
N GLY A 59 26.69 28.21 7.17
CA GLY A 59 26.13 27.76 8.45
C GLY A 59 24.62 27.88 8.61
N ARG A 60 23.88 28.40 7.63
CA ARG A 60 22.42 28.57 7.73
C ARG A 60 21.58 27.63 6.87
N VAL A 61 22.17 26.95 5.92
CA VAL A 61 21.42 26.01 5.05
C VAL A 61 21.30 24.64 5.74
N SER A 62 22.32 24.22 6.49
CA SER A 62 22.30 22.96 7.24
C SER A 62 21.33 22.98 8.46
N ALA A 63 21.13 24.14 9.10
CA ALA A 63 20.25 24.24 10.27
C ALA A 63 18.76 24.31 9.91
N TYR A 64 18.40 24.55 8.65
CA TYR A 64 17.00 24.53 8.20
C TYR A 64 16.53 23.11 7.83
N PHE A 65 17.43 22.16 7.59
CA PHE A 65 17.08 20.79 7.26
C PHE A 65 16.92 19.86 8.46
N ASP A 66 17.35 20.26 9.65
CA ASP A 66 17.25 19.44 10.87
C ASP A 66 15.90 19.55 11.61
N ASP A 67 15.04 20.54 11.28
CA ASP A 67 13.82 20.86 12.03
C ASP A 67 12.49 20.56 11.30
N LEU A 68 12.51 20.13 10.04
CA LEU A 68 11.28 19.74 9.32
C LEU A 68 10.99 18.24 9.51
N MET A 69 10.54 17.92 10.71
CA MET A 69 10.13 16.56 11.05
C MET A 69 8.65 16.36 10.71
N THR A 70 8.41 15.73 9.61
CA THR A 70 7.13 15.43 8.94
C THR A 70 6.07 14.70 9.79
N TYR A 71 6.28 14.50 11.10
CA TYR A 71 5.40 13.67 11.92
C TYR A 71 5.01 14.33 13.23
N GLU A 72 5.14 15.65 13.30
CA GLU A 72 4.63 16.40 14.43
C GLU A 72 3.14 16.69 14.24
N ILE A 73 2.40 16.61 15.34
CA ILE A 73 1.00 17.01 15.37
C ILE A 73 0.93 18.53 15.16
N ASN A 74 0.22 18.95 14.12
CA ASN A 74 0.05 20.34 13.71
C ASN A 74 -1.44 20.69 13.56
N GLU A 75 -1.73 21.89 13.05
CA GLU A 75 -3.09 22.39 12.86
C GLU A 75 -3.94 21.52 11.93
N THR A 76 -3.34 20.75 11.03
CA THR A 76 -4.08 19.87 10.11
C THR A 76 -4.76 18.70 10.83
N HIS A 77 -4.38 18.45 12.06
CA HIS A 77 -4.91 17.36 12.89
C HIS A 77 -5.99 17.82 13.88
N ASP A 78 -6.34 19.12 13.91
CA ASP A 78 -7.40 19.63 14.81
C ASP A 78 -8.70 18.86 14.55
N PRO A 79 -9.24 18.14 15.56
CA PRO A 79 -10.47 17.35 15.40
C PRO A 79 -11.71 18.20 15.12
N ASN A 80 -11.65 19.52 15.36
CA ASN A 80 -12.74 20.46 15.12
C ASN A 80 -12.78 20.99 13.69
N LEU A 81 -11.74 20.77 12.89
CA LEU A 81 -11.76 21.15 11.47
C LEU A 81 -12.88 20.40 10.75
N LYS A 82 -13.64 21.16 9.97
CA LYS A 82 -14.70 20.66 9.10
C LYS A 82 -14.43 21.05 7.66
N SER A 83 -14.91 20.21 6.76
CA SER A 83 -14.96 20.52 5.33
C SER A 83 -16.34 21.03 4.93
N TRP A 84 -16.39 21.86 3.90
CA TRP A 84 -17.63 22.18 3.21
C TRP A 84 -18.17 21.00 2.36
N VAL A 85 -17.36 19.95 2.16
CA VAL A 85 -17.80 18.66 1.62
C VAL A 85 -18.47 17.89 2.75
N GLU A 86 -19.79 17.85 2.80
CA GLU A 86 -20.57 17.35 3.96
C GLU A 86 -20.24 15.89 4.33
N SER A 87 -20.06 15.02 3.34
CA SER A 87 -19.74 13.60 3.56
C SER A 87 -18.43 13.37 4.33
N ALA A 88 -17.48 14.31 4.27
CA ALA A 88 -16.24 14.25 5.04
C ALA A 88 -16.45 14.47 6.54
N ASN A 89 -17.56 15.08 6.94
CA ASN A 89 -17.85 15.40 8.33
C ASN A 89 -18.59 14.26 9.07
N ASP A 90 -19.00 13.20 8.37
CA ASP A 90 -19.59 12.01 9.02
C ASP A 90 -18.57 11.42 10.01
N PRO A 91 -18.93 11.20 11.30
CA PRO A 91 -18.05 10.59 12.28
C PRO A 91 -17.40 9.27 11.86
N ASN A 92 -18.06 8.51 11.01
CA ASN A 92 -17.57 7.23 10.50
C ASN A 92 -16.88 7.31 9.14
N SER A 93 -16.72 8.52 8.58
CA SER A 93 -16.00 8.68 7.32
C SER A 93 -14.56 8.22 7.46
N ASP A 94 -14.07 7.44 6.49
CA ASP A 94 -12.65 7.09 6.39
C ASP A 94 -11.82 8.30 5.94
N PHE A 95 -12.44 9.24 5.24
CA PHE A 95 -11.76 10.33 4.57
C PHE A 95 -12.23 11.73 5.04
N PRO A 96 -12.12 12.03 6.36
CA PRO A 96 -12.32 13.41 6.82
C PRO A 96 -11.20 14.32 6.32
N ILE A 97 -11.36 15.64 6.48
CA ILE A 97 -10.38 16.64 6.04
C ILE A 97 -9.00 16.45 6.69
N GLN A 98 -8.92 15.81 7.84
CA GLN A 98 -7.66 15.49 8.52
C GLN A 98 -6.88 14.38 7.82
N ASN A 99 -7.52 13.59 6.95
CA ASN A 99 -6.88 12.47 6.24
C ASN A 99 -6.32 12.90 4.88
N LEU A 100 -7.18 13.08 3.89
CA LEU A 100 -6.85 13.43 2.51
C LEU A 100 -5.81 12.49 1.88
N PRO A 101 -6.08 11.17 1.82
CA PRO A 101 -5.14 10.24 1.19
C PRO A 101 -5.06 10.52 -0.32
N PHE A 102 -3.88 10.28 -0.89
CA PHE A 102 -3.67 10.37 -2.34
C PHE A 102 -4.18 9.14 -3.05
N CYS A 103 -4.63 9.31 -4.30
CA CYS A 103 -4.95 8.24 -5.24
C CYS A 103 -4.75 8.72 -6.67
N MET A 104 -4.62 7.74 -7.59
CA MET A 104 -4.66 7.98 -9.04
C MET A 104 -5.97 7.43 -9.59
N PHE A 105 -6.62 8.18 -10.48
CA PHE A 105 -7.89 7.75 -11.08
C PHE A 105 -8.01 8.21 -12.54
N TRP A 106 -8.79 7.47 -13.32
CA TRP A 106 -9.12 7.83 -14.69
C TRP A 106 -10.40 8.68 -14.73
N ARG A 107 -10.35 9.80 -15.40
CA ARG A 107 -11.55 10.60 -15.69
C ARG A 107 -12.32 10.03 -16.87
N GLU A 108 -13.65 10.16 -16.86
CA GLU A 108 -14.49 9.76 -18.00
C GLU A 108 -14.25 10.61 -19.26
N ASP A 109 -13.85 11.87 -19.08
CA ASP A 109 -13.62 12.88 -20.13
C ASP A 109 -12.14 13.05 -20.51
N ASP A 110 -11.21 12.37 -19.84
CA ASP A 110 -9.79 12.28 -20.18
C ASP A 110 -9.32 10.83 -20.17
N GLU A 111 -9.13 10.25 -21.38
CA GLU A 111 -8.63 8.87 -21.55
C GLU A 111 -7.11 8.83 -21.78
N ASP A 112 -6.43 9.97 -21.80
CA ASP A 112 -5.01 10.02 -22.17
C ASP A 112 -4.10 9.70 -20.99
N GLN A 113 -4.51 10.08 -19.74
CA GLN A 113 -3.71 9.87 -18.53
C GLN A 113 -4.58 9.78 -17.27
N PRO A 114 -4.12 9.05 -16.23
CA PRO A 114 -4.76 9.11 -14.92
C PRO A 114 -4.40 10.42 -14.19
N HIS A 115 -5.32 10.92 -13.38
CA HIS A 115 -5.17 12.14 -12.61
C HIS A 115 -4.81 11.84 -11.16
N LEU A 116 -3.92 12.65 -10.57
CA LEU A 116 -3.68 12.65 -9.14
C LEU A 116 -4.83 13.36 -8.42
N ALA A 117 -5.35 12.74 -7.37
CA ALA A 117 -6.38 13.29 -6.52
C ALA A 117 -6.10 13.04 -5.04
N VAL A 118 -6.80 13.78 -4.16
CA VAL A 118 -6.99 13.40 -2.76
C VAL A 118 -8.44 13.02 -2.53
N VAL A 119 -8.66 12.07 -1.61
CA VAL A 119 -9.99 11.62 -1.26
C VAL A 119 -10.53 12.44 -0.09
N ILE A 120 -11.76 12.93 -0.22
CA ILE A 120 -12.48 13.72 0.79
C ILE A 120 -13.93 13.26 0.88
N GLY A 121 -14.32 12.66 2.01
CA GLY A 121 -15.65 12.06 2.16
C GLY A 121 -15.94 11.01 1.09
N ASP A 122 -16.96 11.23 0.28
CA ASP A 122 -17.34 10.39 -0.86
C ASP A 122 -16.90 10.93 -2.22
N LYS A 123 -15.94 11.88 -2.22
CA LYS A 123 -15.44 12.57 -3.41
C LYS A 123 -13.94 12.38 -3.59
N LEU A 124 -13.51 12.52 -4.85
CA LEU A 124 -12.13 12.75 -5.26
C LEU A 124 -11.97 14.22 -5.59
N PHE A 125 -11.01 14.88 -4.99
CA PHE A 125 -10.63 16.25 -5.39
C PHE A 125 -9.45 16.12 -6.35
N ASP A 126 -9.72 16.37 -7.62
CA ASP A 126 -8.77 16.28 -8.72
C ASP A 126 -7.73 17.39 -8.62
N LEU A 127 -6.52 17.01 -8.17
CA LEU A 127 -5.42 17.94 -7.99
C LEU A 127 -4.84 18.40 -9.33
N TYR A 128 -4.82 17.53 -10.33
CA TYR A 128 -4.31 17.86 -11.67
C TYR A 128 -5.12 19.02 -12.26
N GLU A 129 -6.44 18.86 -12.33
CA GLU A 129 -7.33 19.90 -12.85
C GLU A 129 -7.33 21.17 -11.97
N ALA A 130 -7.30 21.01 -10.63
CA ALA A 130 -7.30 22.13 -9.71
C ALA A 130 -6.04 23.01 -9.84
N ILE A 131 -4.87 22.38 -10.05
CA ILE A 131 -3.62 23.11 -10.32
C ILE A 131 -3.68 23.80 -11.68
N SER A 132 -4.09 23.08 -12.74
CA SER A 132 -4.24 23.61 -14.10
C SER A 132 -5.18 24.82 -14.16
N ALA A 133 -6.25 24.79 -13.37
CA ALA A 133 -7.23 25.90 -13.27
C ALA A 133 -6.78 27.03 -12.33
N GLY A 134 -5.61 26.93 -11.70
CA GLY A 134 -5.07 27.94 -10.78
C GLY A 134 -5.83 28.07 -9.46
N VAL A 135 -6.52 27.01 -8.98
CA VAL A 135 -7.27 27.00 -7.71
C VAL A 135 -6.36 27.37 -6.53
N PHE A 136 -5.10 26.98 -6.59
CA PHE A 136 -4.09 27.22 -5.56
C PHE A 136 -3.29 28.53 -5.76
N GLY A 137 -3.68 29.37 -6.72
CA GLY A 137 -2.91 30.55 -7.12
C GLY A 137 -1.57 30.16 -7.71
N GLN A 138 -0.50 30.86 -7.32
CA GLN A 138 0.86 30.64 -7.86
C GLN A 138 1.67 29.58 -7.09
N ARG A 139 1.05 28.84 -6.15
CA ARG A 139 1.78 27.92 -5.26
C ARG A 139 2.48 26.79 -6.01
N PHE A 140 1.94 26.40 -7.16
CA PHE A 140 2.44 25.27 -7.95
C PHE A 140 2.76 25.63 -9.41
N ASP A 141 3.01 26.90 -9.70
CA ASP A 141 3.36 27.38 -11.06
C ASP A 141 4.67 26.75 -11.59
N GLU A 142 5.52 26.23 -10.70
CA GLU A 142 6.78 25.57 -11.06
C GLU A 142 6.59 24.09 -11.44
N ILE A 143 5.41 23.50 -11.19
CA ILE A 143 5.09 22.15 -11.61
C ILE A 143 4.72 22.19 -13.09
N ASP A 144 5.56 21.59 -13.93
CA ASP A 144 5.30 21.48 -15.35
C ASP A 144 4.20 20.45 -15.60
N LEU A 145 3.01 20.95 -15.94
CA LEU A 145 1.84 20.14 -16.25
C LEU A 145 1.77 19.70 -17.72
N GLU A 146 2.60 20.32 -18.61
CA GLU A 146 2.55 20.04 -20.04
C GLU A 146 2.98 18.62 -20.37
N ASP A 147 3.83 18.01 -19.53
CA ASP A 147 4.26 16.62 -19.68
C ASP A 147 3.32 15.59 -19.00
N GLY A 148 2.17 16.02 -18.51
CA GLY A 148 1.15 15.13 -17.93
C GLY A 148 1.53 14.53 -16.56
N LEU A 149 2.37 15.21 -15.77
CA LEU A 149 3.20 14.59 -14.74
C LEU A 149 2.77 14.91 -13.30
N LEU A 150 1.49 14.97 -12.97
CA LEU A 150 1.06 14.79 -11.58
C LEU A 150 0.97 13.31 -11.20
N ASP A 151 2.01 12.56 -11.55
CA ASP A 151 2.25 11.21 -11.05
C ASP A 151 2.99 11.32 -9.70
N PRO A 152 2.49 10.68 -8.63
CA PRO A 152 3.15 10.70 -7.33
C PRO A 152 4.60 10.21 -7.36
N THR A 153 4.92 9.25 -8.24
CA THR A 153 6.30 8.77 -8.43
C THR A 153 7.19 9.88 -8.96
N PHE A 154 6.71 10.65 -9.93
CA PHE A 154 7.43 11.79 -10.46
C PHE A 154 7.61 12.87 -9.39
N ILE A 155 6.54 13.26 -8.70
CA ILE A 155 6.58 14.28 -7.64
C ILE A 155 7.58 13.88 -6.55
N ALA A 156 7.50 12.64 -6.04
CA ALA A 156 8.38 12.18 -4.98
C ALA A 156 9.84 12.04 -5.44
N ASN A 157 10.10 11.70 -6.70
CA ASN A 157 11.44 11.50 -7.23
C ASN A 157 12.16 12.83 -7.58
N PHE A 158 11.43 13.79 -8.16
CA PHE A 158 12.03 15.03 -8.66
C PHE A 158 11.84 16.22 -7.72
N LEU A 159 10.74 16.26 -6.98
CA LEU A 159 10.42 17.36 -6.05
C LEU A 159 10.57 16.96 -4.59
N GLY A 160 10.78 15.66 -4.30
CA GLY A 160 10.88 15.11 -2.95
C GLY A 160 9.52 14.77 -2.32
N SER A 161 9.53 13.91 -1.31
CA SER A 161 8.31 13.51 -0.58
C SER A 161 7.61 14.68 0.13
N GLU A 162 8.33 15.76 0.41
CA GLU A 162 7.79 16.99 0.99
C GLU A 162 6.76 17.67 0.07
N ALA A 163 6.91 17.54 -1.26
CA ALA A 163 5.95 18.10 -2.21
C ALA A 163 4.56 17.47 -2.08
N LEU A 164 4.47 16.19 -1.73
CA LEU A 164 3.17 15.55 -1.46
C LEU A 164 2.53 16.11 -0.18
N SER A 165 3.33 16.41 0.85
CA SER A 165 2.83 17.10 2.06
C SER A 165 2.32 18.50 1.74
N ASP A 166 3.02 19.23 0.88
CA ASP A 166 2.60 20.55 0.41
C ASP A 166 1.29 20.51 -0.38
N LEU A 167 1.13 19.51 -1.25
CA LEU A 167 -0.12 19.29 -2.00
C LEU A 167 -1.28 18.95 -1.07
N ARG A 168 -1.06 18.08 -0.06
CA ARG A 168 -2.07 17.77 0.96
C ARG A 168 -2.49 19.02 1.73
N SER A 169 -1.53 19.83 2.18
CA SER A 169 -1.79 21.10 2.88
C SER A 169 -2.54 22.08 2.00
N ALA A 170 -2.20 22.18 0.72
CA ALA A 170 -2.90 23.03 -0.23
C ALA A 170 -4.36 22.56 -0.44
N ALA A 171 -4.57 21.27 -0.67
CA ALA A 171 -5.91 20.69 -0.78
C ALA A 171 -6.75 20.99 0.48
N MET A 172 -6.18 20.81 1.67
CA MET A 172 -6.86 21.15 2.91
C MET A 172 -7.28 22.62 2.95
N SER A 173 -6.41 23.55 2.53
CA SER A 173 -6.68 24.99 2.58
C SER A 173 -7.89 25.44 1.75
N VAL A 174 -8.20 24.73 0.68
CA VAL A 174 -9.34 25.02 -0.21
C VAL A 174 -10.59 24.20 0.11
N LEU A 175 -10.43 23.05 0.81
CA LEU A 175 -11.51 22.14 1.18
C LEU A 175 -12.06 22.40 2.60
N VAL A 176 -11.39 23.20 3.41
CA VAL A 176 -11.85 23.54 4.77
C VAL A 176 -13.10 24.44 4.73
N GLU A 177 -14.02 24.27 5.69
CA GLU A 177 -15.26 25.04 5.79
C GLU A 177 -15.04 26.56 5.83
N SER A 178 -13.92 27.00 6.44
CA SER A 178 -13.55 28.41 6.54
C SER A 178 -12.90 29.02 5.27
N ALA A 179 -12.70 28.24 4.22
CA ALA A 179 -12.18 28.77 2.95
C ALA A 179 -13.12 29.83 2.36
N GLU A 180 -12.56 30.83 1.68
CA GLU A 180 -13.38 31.89 1.06
C GLU A 180 -14.41 31.30 0.06
N PRO A 181 -15.65 31.80 0.00
CA PRO A 181 -16.70 31.25 -0.89
C PRO A 181 -16.30 31.18 -2.37
N ARG A 182 -15.47 32.09 -2.84
CA ARG A 182 -14.96 32.07 -4.22
C ARG A 182 -14.00 30.88 -4.44
N VAL A 183 -13.19 30.54 -3.41
CA VAL A 183 -12.24 29.42 -3.46
C VAL A 183 -13.00 28.09 -3.38
N GLN A 184 -13.99 28.00 -2.48
CA GLN A 184 -14.86 26.82 -2.39
C GLN A 184 -15.58 26.57 -3.73
N LYS A 185 -16.10 27.65 -4.38
CA LYS A 185 -16.75 27.52 -5.67
C LYS A 185 -15.79 27.02 -6.75
N ALA A 186 -14.56 27.54 -6.81
CA ALA A 186 -13.56 27.09 -7.77
C ALA A 186 -13.16 25.64 -7.51
N ALA A 187 -12.89 25.27 -6.26
CA ALA A 187 -12.56 23.91 -5.90
C ALA A 187 -13.69 22.89 -6.17
N ALA A 188 -14.96 23.31 -6.03
CA ALA A 188 -16.12 22.46 -6.28
C ALA A 188 -16.22 21.99 -7.74
N GLU A 189 -15.66 22.72 -8.70
CA GLU A 189 -15.65 22.36 -10.12
C GLU A 189 -14.74 21.15 -10.39
N HIS A 190 -13.83 20.82 -9.46
CA HIS A 190 -12.85 19.72 -9.54
C HIS A 190 -13.16 18.55 -8.59
N LEU A 191 -14.38 18.51 -8.03
CA LEU A 191 -14.84 17.37 -7.24
C LEU A 191 -15.55 16.34 -8.10
N VAL A 192 -15.06 15.09 -8.05
CA VAL A 192 -15.62 13.95 -8.76
C VAL A 192 -16.18 12.95 -7.74
N PRO A 193 -17.32 12.28 -7.97
CA PRO A 193 -17.78 11.20 -7.10
C PRO A 193 -16.74 10.07 -7.05
N ALA A 194 -16.38 9.60 -5.84
CA ALA A 194 -15.49 8.45 -5.70
C ALA A 194 -16.16 7.12 -6.10
N SER A 195 -17.51 7.06 -6.00
CA SER A 195 -18.27 5.89 -6.40
C SER A 195 -18.27 5.72 -7.92
N GLY A 196 -17.76 4.58 -8.38
CA GLY A 196 -17.64 4.29 -9.81
C GLY A 196 -16.38 4.84 -10.48
N ALA A 197 -15.52 5.53 -9.75
CA ALA A 197 -14.22 5.93 -10.28
C ALA A 197 -13.36 4.70 -10.63
N GLU A 198 -12.70 4.75 -11.78
CA GLU A 198 -11.70 3.77 -12.18
C GLU A 198 -10.34 4.23 -11.64
N PHE A 199 -9.78 3.47 -10.70
CA PHE A 199 -8.49 3.81 -10.09
C PHE A 199 -7.32 3.22 -10.89
N GLU A 200 -6.14 3.86 -10.76
CA GLU A 200 -4.85 3.37 -11.21
C GLU A 200 -3.94 3.12 -10.01
N LEU A 201 -2.84 2.36 -10.18
CA LEU A 201 -1.84 2.20 -9.13
C LEU A 201 -1.32 3.56 -8.68
N PRO A 202 -1.25 3.82 -7.36
CA PRO A 202 -0.89 5.15 -6.85
C PRO A 202 0.57 5.53 -7.15
N PHE A 203 1.43 4.55 -7.42
CA PHE A 203 2.81 4.72 -7.83
C PHE A 203 3.17 3.72 -8.93
N THR A 204 4.17 4.06 -9.74
CA THR A 204 4.84 3.07 -10.58
C THR A 204 5.71 2.19 -9.70
N ILE A 205 5.23 0.99 -9.38
CA ILE A 205 5.92 0.07 -8.47
C ILE A 205 7.02 -0.68 -9.23
N GLY A 206 8.28 -0.33 -8.95
CA GLY A 206 9.46 -0.96 -9.56
C GLY A 206 9.75 -2.32 -8.94
N ASP A 207 9.90 -2.34 -7.63
CA ASP A 207 10.20 -3.53 -6.83
C ASP A 207 9.20 -3.70 -5.67
N TYR A 208 9.05 -4.93 -5.23
CA TYR A 208 8.20 -5.31 -4.11
C TYR A 208 8.97 -6.20 -3.14
N THR A 209 8.96 -5.84 -1.87
CA THR A 209 9.53 -6.64 -0.79
C THR A 209 8.48 -6.89 0.27
N ASP A 210 8.28 -8.17 0.61
CA ASP A 210 7.40 -8.57 1.68
C ASP A 210 8.21 -9.07 2.88
N PHE A 211 7.89 -8.53 4.07
CA PHE A 211 8.51 -8.88 5.33
C PHE A 211 7.67 -9.92 6.10
N TYR A 212 8.11 -10.24 7.31
CA TYR A 212 7.49 -11.23 8.18
C TYR A 212 7.52 -10.75 9.64
N CYS A 213 6.92 -9.56 9.90
CA CYS A 213 7.21 -8.77 11.09
C CYS A 213 6.25 -8.97 12.27
N SER A 214 5.15 -9.75 12.13
CA SER A 214 4.31 -10.12 13.26
C SER A 214 4.84 -11.34 13.99
N ILE A 215 5.27 -11.16 15.25
CA ILE A 215 5.76 -12.28 16.07
C ILE A 215 4.68 -13.33 16.35
N TYR A 216 3.42 -12.89 16.43
CA TYR A 216 2.29 -13.79 16.65
C TYR A 216 2.04 -14.67 15.43
N HIS A 217 2.02 -14.07 14.23
CA HIS A 217 1.93 -14.82 12.98
C HIS A 217 3.08 -15.83 12.85
N ALA A 218 4.31 -15.34 13.03
CA ALA A 218 5.52 -16.19 12.93
C ALA A 218 5.50 -17.34 13.92
N THR A 219 5.03 -17.10 15.16
CA THR A 219 4.91 -18.13 16.20
C THR A 219 3.80 -19.14 15.86
N ASN A 220 2.63 -18.66 15.43
CA ASN A 220 1.51 -19.53 15.07
C ASN A 220 1.87 -20.45 13.91
N VAL A 221 2.37 -19.89 12.80
CA VAL A 221 2.80 -20.67 11.63
C VAL A 221 3.95 -21.59 11.98
N GLY A 222 4.96 -21.07 12.72
CA GLY A 222 6.08 -21.88 13.18
C GLY A 222 5.63 -23.07 14.03
N SER A 223 4.70 -22.87 14.95
CA SER A 223 4.15 -23.95 15.81
C SER A 223 3.46 -25.06 15.02
N MET A 224 2.88 -24.75 13.88
CA MET A 224 2.24 -25.74 12.99
C MET A 224 3.25 -26.65 12.29
N PHE A 225 4.49 -26.19 12.10
CA PHE A 225 5.53 -26.90 11.34
C PHE A 225 6.72 -27.33 12.21
N ARG A 226 7.02 -26.61 13.28
CA ARG A 226 8.16 -26.80 14.20
C ARG A 226 7.71 -26.53 15.63
N PRO A 227 6.85 -27.39 16.21
CA PRO A 227 6.22 -27.12 17.52
C PRO A 227 7.23 -26.91 18.66
N ASP A 228 8.38 -27.57 18.61
CA ASP A 228 9.42 -27.48 19.65
C ASP A 228 10.27 -26.21 19.53
N ASN A 229 10.30 -25.57 18.34
CA ASN A 229 11.05 -24.33 18.09
C ASN A 229 10.36 -23.51 17.00
N PRO A 230 9.26 -22.80 17.33
CA PRO A 230 8.44 -22.09 16.35
C PRO A 230 9.18 -21.00 15.57
N LEU A 231 9.96 -20.18 16.27
CA LEU A 231 10.68 -19.07 15.67
C LEU A 231 12.06 -19.49 15.17
N MET A 232 12.44 -19.00 13.99
CA MET A 232 13.80 -19.18 13.50
C MET A 232 14.79 -18.35 14.35
N PRO A 233 16.05 -18.80 14.51
CA PRO A 233 17.03 -18.14 15.39
C PRO A 233 17.29 -16.66 15.09
N ASN A 234 17.13 -16.25 13.83
CA ASN A 234 17.36 -14.88 13.36
C ASN A 234 16.15 -13.96 13.54
N TYR A 235 14.94 -14.49 13.79
CA TYR A 235 13.69 -13.74 13.77
C TYR A 235 13.70 -12.49 14.68
N LYS A 236 14.22 -12.65 15.91
CA LYS A 236 14.26 -11.57 16.92
C LYS A 236 15.44 -10.60 16.73
N TYR A 237 16.33 -10.87 15.75
CA TYR A 237 17.52 -10.06 15.50
C TYR A 237 17.41 -9.14 14.27
N LEU A 238 16.59 -9.53 13.30
CA LEU A 238 16.40 -8.76 12.06
C LEU A 238 14.99 -8.95 11.49
N PRO A 239 14.44 -7.95 10.79
CA PRO A 239 13.22 -8.12 9.99
C PRO A 239 13.51 -9.07 8.83
N VAL A 240 12.87 -10.25 8.85
CA VAL A 240 12.99 -11.22 7.76
C VAL A 240 12.08 -10.80 6.62
N GLY A 241 12.56 -10.84 5.38
CA GLY A 241 11.77 -10.50 4.19
C GLY A 241 12.20 -11.31 2.98
N TYR A 242 11.40 -11.26 1.92
CA TYR A 242 11.72 -11.84 0.62
C TYR A 242 11.32 -10.86 -0.51
N HIS A 243 11.95 -11.02 -1.67
CA HIS A 243 11.61 -10.24 -2.86
C HIS A 243 10.34 -10.79 -3.49
N GLY A 244 9.27 -10.00 -3.45
CA GLY A 244 7.99 -10.29 -4.08
C GLY A 244 8.01 -9.99 -5.58
N ARG A 245 6.86 -10.14 -6.22
CA ARG A 245 6.69 -9.89 -7.64
C ARG A 245 5.89 -8.61 -7.88
N ALA A 246 6.57 -7.51 -8.22
CA ALA A 246 5.90 -6.22 -8.47
C ALA A 246 4.88 -6.29 -9.63
N SER A 247 5.20 -7.03 -10.71
CA SER A 247 4.34 -7.08 -11.92
C SER A 247 3.00 -7.79 -11.76
N SER A 248 2.73 -8.42 -10.62
CA SER A 248 1.44 -9.04 -10.28
C SER A 248 0.72 -8.34 -9.13
N ILE A 249 1.14 -7.12 -8.81
CA ILE A 249 0.38 -6.24 -7.93
C ILE A 249 -0.82 -5.71 -8.72
N VAL A 250 -2.00 -5.83 -8.13
CA VAL A 250 -3.29 -5.40 -8.70
C VAL A 250 -4.05 -4.54 -7.71
N LEU A 251 -4.99 -3.73 -8.21
CA LEU A 251 -5.81 -2.87 -7.36
C LEU A 251 -6.98 -3.62 -6.71
N SER A 252 -7.43 -3.05 -5.62
CA SER A 252 -8.68 -3.39 -4.95
C SER A 252 -9.85 -3.43 -5.95
N GLY A 253 -10.60 -4.54 -5.94
CA GLY A 253 -11.74 -4.76 -6.83
C GLY A 253 -11.44 -5.70 -8.01
N GLU A 254 -10.18 -6.00 -8.29
CA GLU A 254 -9.79 -6.97 -9.31
C GLU A 254 -10.09 -8.41 -8.89
N ASP A 255 -10.55 -9.23 -9.86
CA ASP A 255 -10.79 -10.65 -9.64
C ASP A 255 -9.46 -11.42 -9.60
N ILE A 256 -9.30 -12.27 -8.59
CA ILE A 256 -8.10 -13.09 -8.39
C ILE A 256 -8.29 -14.49 -8.94
N LYS A 257 -7.56 -14.82 -9.98
CA LYS A 257 -7.59 -16.14 -10.58
C LYS A 257 -6.88 -17.16 -9.70
N ARG A 258 -7.59 -18.26 -9.34
CA ARG A 258 -6.99 -19.36 -8.56
C ARG A 258 -5.74 -19.87 -9.25
N PRO A 259 -4.57 -19.84 -8.59
CA PRO A 259 -3.31 -20.24 -9.21
C PRO A 259 -3.21 -21.74 -9.38
N HIS A 260 -2.42 -22.16 -10.38
CA HIS A 260 -2.02 -23.54 -10.59
C HIS A 260 -0.55 -23.71 -10.23
N GLY A 261 -0.24 -24.84 -9.65
CA GLY A 261 1.13 -25.17 -9.29
C GLY A 261 1.29 -26.65 -8.95
N GLN A 262 2.50 -27.07 -8.61
CA GLN A 262 2.72 -28.38 -8.05
C GLN A 262 2.30 -28.38 -6.58
N ASN A 263 1.54 -29.39 -6.19
CA ASN A 263 1.24 -29.69 -4.79
C ASN A 263 1.50 -31.16 -4.49
N ARG A 264 1.86 -31.44 -3.25
CA ARG A 264 2.15 -32.79 -2.75
C ARG A 264 1.39 -33.02 -1.46
N SER A 265 0.14 -33.39 -1.58
CA SER A 265 -0.73 -33.68 -0.42
C SER A 265 -0.40 -35.03 0.25
N ASP A 266 0.25 -35.94 -0.46
CA ASP A 266 0.68 -37.24 0.02
C ASP A 266 2.19 -37.39 -0.17
N ALA A 267 2.93 -37.51 0.94
CA ALA A 267 4.39 -37.59 0.91
C ALA A 267 4.94 -38.87 0.21
N GLU A 268 4.11 -39.90 0.09
CA GLU A 268 4.47 -41.15 -0.58
C GLU A 268 4.27 -41.13 -2.09
N LYS A 269 3.61 -40.04 -2.62
CA LYS A 269 3.30 -39.93 -4.03
C LYS A 269 4.07 -38.77 -4.69
N PRO A 270 4.30 -38.83 -6.01
CA PRO A 270 4.79 -37.68 -6.77
C PRO A 270 3.85 -36.48 -6.64
N PRO A 271 4.37 -35.26 -6.78
CA PRO A 271 3.52 -34.06 -6.85
C PRO A 271 2.60 -34.10 -8.06
N ILE A 272 1.47 -33.43 -7.95
CA ILE A 272 0.54 -33.23 -9.07
C ILE A 272 0.51 -31.75 -9.42
N PHE A 273 0.36 -31.41 -10.70
CA PHE A 273 0.13 -30.04 -11.15
C PHE A 273 -1.38 -29.79 -11.27
N GLY A 274 -1.86 -28.73 -10.65
CA GLY A 274 -3.29 -28.39 -10.67
C GLY A 274 -3.60 -27.10 -9.90
N PRO A 275 -4.90 -26.74 -9.79
CA PRO A 275 -5.31 -25.57 -9.03
C PRO A 275 -5.00 -25.74 -7.55
N SER A 276 -4.62 -24.63 -6.89
CA SER A 276 -4.44 -24.61 -5.44
C SER A 276 -5.76 -24.97 -4.73
N LYS A 277 -5.65 -25.82 -3.72
CA LYS A 277 -6.77 -26.24 -2.88
C LYS A 277 -6.84 -25.49 -1.56
N ASN A 278 -5.73 -24.84 -1.17
CA ASN A 278 -5.59 -24.15 0.09
C ASN A 278 -5.23 -22.68 -0.18
N LEU A 279 -6.11 -21.99 -0.92
CA LEU A 279 -5.95 -20.57 -1.19
C LEU A 279 -6.34 -19.74 0.03
N ASP A 280 -5.51 -18.79 0.38
CA ASP A 280 -5.57 -17.98 1.59
C ASP A 280 -5.33 -16.50 1.27
N TYR A 281 -5.66 -15.62 2.20
CA TYR A 281 -5.31 -14.21 2.20
C TYR A 281 -4.28 -13.93 3.30
N GLU A 282 -3.56 -12.83 3.20
CA GLU A 282 -2.73 -12.27 4.27
C GLU A 282 -3.03 -10.78 4.43
N MET A 283 -3.57 -10.40 5.60
CA MET A 283 -3.83 -9.00 5.94
C MET A 283 -2.54 -8.29 6.32
N GLU A 284 -2.16 -7.27 5.58
CA GLU A 284 -0.89 -6.56 5.73
C GLU A 284 -1.06 -5.04 5.59
N LEU A 285 -0.04 -4.32 6.08
CA LEU A 285 0.18 -2.92 5.78
C LEU A 285 1.31 -2.80 4.76
N GLY A 286 1.06 -2.09 3.67
CA GLY A 286 2.08 -1.69 2.71
C GLY A 286 2.55 -0.25 2.98
N PHE A 287 3.78 0.06 2.63
CA PHE A 287 4.30 1.42 2.65
C PHE A 287 5.19 1.69 1.44
N PHE A 288 5.08 2.90 0.89
CA PHE A 288 5.77 3.29 -0.32
C PHE A 288 7.03 4.08 -0.02
N VAL A 289 8.10 3.74 -0.74
CA VAL A 289 9.33 4.52 -0.74
C VAL A 289 9.09 5.83 -1.50
N GLY A 290 9.39 6.94 -0.85
CA GLY A 290 9.42 8.27 -1.45
C GLY A 290 10.80 8.55 -2.05
N ASN A 291 11.65 9.24 -1.31
CA ASN A 291 13.04 9.44 -1.74
C ASN A 291 13.82 8.13 -1.60
N GLY A 292 14.36 7.63 -2.70
CA GLY A 292 15.26 6.48 -2.69
C GLY A 292 16.65 6.83 -2.12
N ASN A 293 17.57 5.88 -2.24
CA ASN A 293 18.98 6.05 -1.88
C ASN A 293 19.90 5.58 -3.00
N ASP A 294 21.11 6.12 -3.07
CA ASP A 294 22.12 5.69 -4.03
C ASP A 294 22.65 4.29 -3.69
N LEU A 295 22.92 3.50 -4.73
CA LEU A 295 23.54 2.19 -4.57
C LEU A 295 24.86 2.29 -3.79
N GLY A 296 24.97 1.49 -2.74
CA GLY A 296 26.12 1.49 -1.84
C GLY A 296 25.97 2.46 -0.65
N THR A 297 24.89 3.23 -0.55
CA THR A 297 24.64 4.19 0.52
C THR A 297 23.52 3.67 1.43
N PRO A 298 23.79 3.18 2.65
CA PRO A 298 22.75 2.75 3.59
C PRO A 298 21.86 3.91 4.07
N ILE A 299 20.63 3.58 4.47
CA ILE A 299 19.72 4.52 5.14
C ILE A 299 19.78 4.29 6.65
N ASP A 300 20.10 5.35 7.42
CA ASP A 300 20.15 5.32 8.88
C ASP A 300 18.73 5.22 9.46
N ILE A 301 18.58 4.53 10.60
CA ILE A 301 17.30 4.37 11.28
C ILE A 301 16.65 5.70 11.71
N ASN A 302 17.45 6.75 11.96
CA ASN A 302 16.94 8.06 12.32
C ASN A 302 16.36 8.81 11.11
N ASP A 303 16.76 8.43 9.90
CA ASP A 303 16.31 9.03 8.65
C ASP A 303 15.29 8.17 7.90
N ALA A 304 15.11 6.91 8.31
CA ALA A 304 14.29 5.92 7.59
C ALA A 304 12.89 6.42 7.22
N GLU A 305 12.23 7.11 8.15
CA GLU A 305 10.86 7.57 7.90
C GLU A 305 10.78 8.75 6.92
N LYS A 306 11.86 9.48 6.69
CA LYS A 306 11.94 10.51 5.64
C LYS A 306 11.85 9.91 4.23
N HIS A 307 12.12 8.61 4.12
CA HIS A 307 12.03 7.85 2.89
C HIS A 307 10.66 7.19 2.68
N ILE A 308 9.70 7.36 3.60
CA ILE A 308 8.36 6.76 3.52
C ILE A 308 7.34 7.84 3.22
N VAL A 309 6.62 7.71 2.11
CA VAL A 309 5.56 8.64 1.71
C VAL A 309 4.29 8.41 2.52
N GLY A 310 3.84 7.17 2.61
CA GLY A 310 2.59 6.80 3.24
C GLY A 310 2.34 5.31 3.18
N VAL A 311 1.16 4.92 3.64
CA VAL A 311 0.76 3.52 3.78
C VAL A 311 -0.51 3.19 3.01
N CYS A 312 -0.66 1.92 2.63
CA CYS A 312 -1.87 1.35 2.03
C CYS A 312 -2.21 -0.01 2.65
N LEU A 313 -3.41 -0.53 2.39
CA LEU A 313 -3.75 -1.91 2.72
C LEU A 313 -3.18 -2.85 1.66
N VAL A 314 -2.70 -4.02 2.10
CA VAL A 314 -2.17 -5.07 1.23
C VAL A 314 -2.83 -6.40 1.58
N ASN A 315 -3.17 -7.17 0.55
CA ASN A 315 -3.52 -8.58 0.65
C ASN A 315 -2.52 -9.40 -0.17
N ASP A 316 -1.60 -10.09 0.50
CA ASP A 316 -0.65 -10.99 -0.16
C ASP A 316 -1.26 -12.40 -0.28
N TRP A 317 -1.91 -12.67 -1.42
CA TRP A 317 -2.60 -13.93 -1.67
C TRP A 317 -1.64 -15.11 -1.62
N SER A 318 -2.07 -16.19 -0.94
CA SER A 318 -1.19 -17.31 -0.62
C SER A 318 -1.79 -18.65 -1.00
N ALA A 319 -1.14 -19.38 -1.91
CA ALA A 319 -1.47 -20.75 -2.23
C ALA A 319 -0.72 -21.72 -1.30
N ARG A 320 -1.29 -22.04 -0.12
CA ARG A 320 -0.61 -22.71 0.98
C ARG A 320 -0.12 -24.14 0.65
N ASP A 321 -0.83 -24.86 -0.18
CA ASP A 321 -0.45 -26.19 -0.65
C ASP A 321 0.76 -26.13 -1.61
N ILE A 322 0.80 -25.15 -2.51
CA ILE A 322 1.94 -24.89 -3.37
C ILE A 322 3.12 -24.38 -2.51
N GLN A 323 2.87 -23.44 -1.59
CA GLN A 323 3.89 -22.90 -0.67
C GLN A 323 4.59 -24.01 0.12
N GLY A 324 3.82 -24.94 0.69
CA GLY A 324 4.36 -26.03 1.50
C GLY A 324 5.26 -27.00 0.72
N TRP A 325 5.11 -27.05 -0.60
CA TRP A 325 5.93 -27.89 -1.47
C TRP A 325 7.21 -27.21 -1.96
N GLU A 326 7.17 -25.92 -2.32
CA GLU A 326 8.29 -25.29 -3.02
C GLU A 326 9.07 -24.22 -2.23
N TYR A 327 8.63 -23.83 -1.00
CA TYR A 327 9.26 -22.71 -0.29
C TYR A 327 10.71 -22.94 0.12
N GLN A 328 11.16 -24.20 0.20
CA GLN A 328 12.56 -24.53 0.49
C GLN A 328 13.32 -24.91 -0.77
N PRO A 329 14.57 -24.45 -0.95
CA PRO A 329 15.44 -23.75 0.04
C PRO A 329 15.40 -22.22 -0.05
N LEU A 330 14.74 -21.59 -1.07
CA LEU A 330 14.95 -20.19 -1.39
C LEU A 330 13.78 -19.25 -0.94
N GLY A 331 12.75 -19.78 -0.31
CA GLY A 331 11.57 -19.01 0.09
C GLY A 331 10.38 -19.20 -0.86
N PRO A 332 9.28 -18.46 -0.64
CA PRO A 332 8.07 -18.59 -1.46
C PRO A 332 8.30 -18.11 -2.89
N PHE A 333 7.61 -18.75 -3.86
CA PHE A 333 7.71 -18.40 -5.27
C PHE A 333 6.32 -18.43 -5.94
N LEU A 334 5.94 -19.54 -6.62
CA LEU A 334 4.62 -19.64 -7.31
C LEU A 334 3.43 -19.55 -6.35
N ALA A 335 3.66 -19.80 -5.08
CA ALA A 335 2.66 -19.68 -4.02
C ALA A 335 2.24 -18.23 -3.74
N LYS A 336 3.04 -17.25 -4.16
CA LYS A 336 2.88 -15.83 -3.86
C LYS A 336 2.82 -14.93 -5.10
N ASN A 337 3.60 -15.25 -6.14
CA ASN A 337 3.81 -14.36 -7.28
C ASN A 337 2.62 -14.29 -8.26
N PHE A 338 1.49 -14.90 -7.96
CA PHE A 338 0.32 -14.90 -8.84
C PHE A 338 -0.58 -13.66 -8.66
N ALA A 339 -0.61 -13.07 -7.47
CA ALA A 339 -1.32 -11.82 -7.21
C ALA A 339 -0.95 -11.25 -5.82
N THR A 340 -0.87 -9.92 -5.73
CA THR A 340 -0.90 -9.14 -4.50
C THR A 340 -1.87 -7.98 -4.73
N THR A 341 -2.89 -7.81 -3.88
CA THR A 341 -3.87 -6.73 -4.03
C THR A 341 -3.55 -5.60 -3.09
N ILE A 342 -3.61 -4.35 -3.56
CA ILE A 342 -3.44 -3.17 -2.73
C ILE A 342 -4.67 -2.26 -2.79
N SER A 343 -4.92 -1.49 -1.73
CA SER A 343 -5.89 -0.39 -1.79
C SER A 343 -5.34 0.75 -2.66
N PRO A 344 -6.20 1.51 -3.38
CA PRO A 344 -5.73 2.60 -4.23
C PRO A 344 -5.34 3.85 -3.43
N TYR A 345 -5.52 3.86 -2.11
CA TYR A 345 -5.36 5.03 -1.25
C TYR A 345 -4.03 5.00 -0.52
N VAL A 346 -3.29 6.11 -0.61
CA VAL A 346 -2.04 6.31 0.13
C VAL A 346 -2.28 7.31 1.26
N VAL A 347 -2.40 6.81 2.49
CA VAL A 347 -2.51 7.64 3.68
C VAL A 347 -1.12 8.11 4.08
N THR A 348 -0.88 9.42 4.07
CA THR A 348 0.45 9.98 4.31
C THR A 348 0.93 9.75 5.75
N MET A 349 2.25 9.68 5.92
CA MET A 349 2.85 9.58 7.26
C MET A 349 2.51 10.79 8.12
N GLU A 350 2.29 11.97 7.51
CA GLU A 350 1.81 13.17 8.20
C GLU A 350 0.39 12.96 8.78
N ALA A 351 -0.57 12.47 7.98
CA ALA A 351 -1.92 12.19 8.46
C ALA A 351 -1.94 11.18 9.62
N LEU A 352 -0.94 10.30 9.68
CA LEU A 352 -0.77 9.28 10.72
C LEU A 352 -0.05 9.80 11.99
N ALA A 353 0.44 11.04 12.00
CA ALA A 353 1.18 11.59 13.16
C ALA A 353 0.44 11.44 14.50
N PRO A 354 -0.89 11.69 14.60
CA PRO A 354 -1.63 11.50 15.83
C PRO A 354 -1.71 10.06 16.34
N PHE A 355 -1.47 9.08 15.46
CA PHE A 355 -1.65 7.65 15.74
C PHE A 355 -0.33 6.91 15.93
N ARG A 356 0.75 7.65 16.19
CA ARG A 356 2.04 7.08 16.56
C ARG A 356 2.03 6.45 17.93
N THR A 357 2.71 5.31 18.07
CA THR A 357 2.89 4.58 19.33
C THR A 357 4.36 4.20 19.53
N PRO A 358 4.76 3.82 20.76
CA PRO A 358 6.03 3.16 20.93
C PRO A 358 6.14 1.90 20.06
N ALA A 359 7.36 1.58 19.63
CA ALA A 359 7.67 0.29 19.03
C ALA A 359 7.28 -0.86 19.96
N PHE A 360 7.08 -2.05 19.38
CA PHE A 360 6.69 -3.25 20.12
C PHE A 360 7.53 -3.45 21.38
N LYS A 361 6.86 -3.66 22.51
CA LYS A 361 7.52 -3.94 23.78
C LYS A 361 8.01 -5.38 23.80
N ARG A 362 9.31 -5.54 23.65
CA ARG A 362 9.97 -6.85 23.73
C ARG A 362 9.91 -7.43 25.13
N ASP A 363 9.86 -8.75 25.22
CA ASP A 363 9.98 -9.44 26.50
C ASP A 363 11.37 -9.24 27.11
N ALA A 364 11.49 -9.43 28.43
CA ALA A 364 12.74 -9.20 29.15
C ALA A 364 13.91 -10.08 28.66
N ASP A 365 13.58 -11.26 28.15
CA ASP A 365 14.55 -12.25 27.64
C ASP A 365 14.81 -12.09 26.14
N ASP A 366 14.11 -11.16 25.47
CA ASP A 366 14.32 -10.92 24.05
C ASP A 366 15.59 -10.08 23.82
N PRO A 367 16.36 -10.38 22.76
CA PRO A 367 17.49 -9.54 22.40
C PRO A 367 17.01 -8.13 22.03
N GLN A 368 17.80 -7.12 22.42
CA GLN A 368 17.57 -5.76 21.94
C GLN A 368 17.96 -5.68 20.45
N PRO A 369 17.33 -4.79 19.67
CA PRO A 369 17.78 -4.52 18.30
C PRO A 369 19.26 -4.13 18.29
N LEU A 370 20.00 -4.57 17.27
CA LEU A 370 21.37 -4.11 17.05
C LEU A 370 21.38 -2.58 16.77
N ASP A 371 22.54 -1.94 16.98
CA ASP A 371 22.67 -0.49 16.91
C ASP A 371 22.11 0.13 15.63
N TYR A 372 22.31 -0.51 14.47
CA TYR A 372 21.80 0.00 13.19
C TYR A 372 20.26 -0.02 13.08
N LEU A 373 19.56 -0.78 13.91
CA LEU A 373 18.09 -0.85 14.01
C LEU A 373 17.55 -0.16 15.26
N SER A 374 18.38 0.56 15.99
CA SER A 374 18.03 1.14 17.29
C SER A 374 18.14 2.65 17.27
N SER A 375 17.04 3.34 17.50
CA SER A 375 17.04 4.77 17.80
C SER A 375 16.05 5.09 18.91
N GLU A 376 16.30 6.16 19.66
CA GLU A 376 15.38 6.60 20.71
C GLU A 376 14.03 7.01 20.13
N ARG A 377 14.03 7.66 18.98
CA ARG A 377 12.84 8.09 18.28
C ARG A 377 12.00 6.89 17.82
N ASN A 378 12.61 5.93 17.13
CA ASN A 378 11.91 4.72 16.68
C ASN A 378 11.32 3.96 17.86
N ARG A 379 12.06 3.87 19.00
CA ARG A 379 11.55 3.23 20.22
C ARG A 379 10.31 3.93 20.78
N LYS A 380 10.23 5.27 20.72
CA LYS A 380 9.13 6.04 21.30
C LYS A 380 7.93 6.22 20.35
N LEU A 381 8.17 6.31 19.05
CA LEU A 381 7.18 6.73 18.05
C LEU A 381 7.19 5.90 16.76
N GLY A 382 7.98 4.83 16.69
CA GLY A 382 8.10 4.04 15.46
C GLY A 382 6.91 3.12 15.16
N GLY A 383 6.05 2.85 16.14
CA GLY A 383 4.82 2.07 15.95
C GLY A 383 3.68 2.92 15.39
N LEU A 384 2.73 2.26 14.76
CA LEU A 384 1.48 2.84 14.26
C LEU A 384 0.29 2.12 14.90
N ASP A 385 -0.72 2.86 15.33
CA ASP A 385 -1.96 2.32 15.90
C ASP A 385 -3.05 2.30 14.83
N ILE A 386 -3.00 1.29 13.95
CA ILE A 386 -3.95 1.09 12.87
C ILE A 386 -4.71 -0.21 13.14
N ASN A 387 -6.02 -0.11 13.33
CA ASN A 387 -6.90 -1.27 13.38
C ASN A 387 -7.09 -1.82 11.97
N LEU A 388 -6.96 -3.14 11.82
CA LEU A 388 -7.13 -3.85 10.57
C LEU A 388 -8.21 -4.90 10.74
N GLU A 389 -9.22 -4.89 9.88
CA GLU A 389 -10.34 -5.84 9.91
C GLU A 389 -10.43 -6.60 8.59
N VAL A 390 -10.71 -7.89 8.68
CA VAL A 390 -10.91 -8.75 7.51
C VAL A 390 -12.32 -9.33 7.53
N TYR A 391 -12.99 -9.23 6.39
CA TYR A 391 -14.32 -9.78 6.17
C TYR A 391 -14.29 -10.75 5.00
N ILE A 392 -15.18 -11.75 5.05
CA ILE A 392 -15.47 -12.63 3.93
C ILE A 392 -16.93 -12.46 3.50
N GLN A 393 -17.14 -12.46 2.18
CA GLN A 393 -18.46 -12.55 1.59
C GLN A 393 -18.48 -13.66 0.54
N THR A 394 -19.20 -14.74 0.78
CA THR A 394 -19.32 -15.85 -0.17
C THR A 394 -20.34 -15.51 -1.28
N GLU A 395 -20.31 -16.27 -2.39
CA GLU A 395 -21.32 -16.13 -3.45
C GLU A 395 -22.73 -16.37 -2.89
N LYS A 396 -22.90 -17.36 -1.98
CA LYS A 396 -24.16 -17.64 -1.33
C LYS A 396 -24.61 -16.49 -0.45
N MET A 397 -23.71 -15.90 0.37
CA MET A 397 -24.02 -14.73 1.19
C MET A 397 -24.50 -13.56 0.33
N ARG A 398 -23.84 -13.27 -0.81
CA ARG A 398 -24.30 -12.23 -1.74
C ARG A 398 -25.68 -12.51 -2.30
N SER A 399 -25.94 -13.75 -2.73
CA SER A 399 -27.24 -14.15 -3.31
C SER A 399 -28.38 -14.07 -2.29
N GLU A 400 -28.09 -14.36 -1.02
CA GLU A 400 -29.04 -14.32 0.10
C GLU A 400 -29.08 -12.93 0.79
N LYS A 401 -28.29 -11.95 0.31
CA LYS A 401 -28.17 -10.58 0.89
C LYS A 401 -27.75 -10.59 2.36
N ILE A 402 -26.88 -11.51 2.71
CA ILE A 402 -26.21 -11.57 4.02
C ILE A 402 -25.00 -10.66 3.97
N GLU A 403 -24.87 -9.78 4.97
CA GLU A 403 -23.73 -8.88 5.10
C GLU A 403 -22.39 -9.63 5.23
N PRO A 404 -21.27 -9.02 4.79
CA PRO A 404 -19.94 -9.60 4.96
C PRO A 404 -19.68 -9.99 6.42
N PHE A 405 -19.15 -11.19 6.64
CA PHE A 405 -18.84 -11.73 7.97
C PHE A 405 -17.41 -11.39 8.36
N ARG A 406 -17.21 -10.73 9.51
CA ARG A 406 -15.87 -10.40 10.00
C ARG A 406 -15.16 -11.65 10.49
N LEU A 407 -14.02 -11.95 9.86
CA LEU A 407 -13.13 -13.06 10.21
C LEU A 407 -12.20 -12.70 11.38
N SER A 408 -11.62 -11.50 11.35
CA SER A 408 -10.65 -11.07 12.35
C SER A 408 -10.55 -9.54 12.46
N ARG A 409 -9.91 -9.10 13.57
CA ARG A 409 -9.50 -7.71 13.80
C ARG A 409 -8.15 -7.68 14.50
N SER A 410 -7.12 -7.23 13.83
CA SER A 410 -5.75 -7.06 14.35
C SER A 410 -5.37 -5.59 14.44
N ASN A 411 -4.13 -5.31 14.89
CA ASN A 411 -3.61 -3.95 14.96
C ASN A 411 -2.11 -3.93 14.67
N THR A 412 -1.66 -2.94 13.91
CA THR A 412 -0.25 -2.81 13.51
C THR A 412 0.70 -2.51 14.65
N LYS A 413 0.23 -2.02 15.81
CA LYS A 413 1.07 -1.84 17.01
C LYS A 413 1.66 -3.16 17.54
N ASP A 414 1.09 -4.31 17.12
CA ASP A 414 1.55 -5.65 17.50
C ASP A 414 2.67 -6.18 16.59
N LEU A 415 3.12 -5.39 15.60
CA LEU A 415 4.29 -5.72 14.78
C LEU A 415 5.58 -5.64 15.60
N TYR A 416 6.35 -6.74 15.62
CA TYR A 416 7.61 -6.84 16.35
C TYR A 416 8.72 -5.92 15.81
N TRP A 417 8.68 -5.62 14.50
CA TRP A 417 9.54 -4.69 13.80
C TRP A 417 8.72 -3.55 13.22
N THR A 418 9.21 -2.32 13.37
CA THR A 418 8.56 -1.12 12.81
C THR A 418 8.87 -0.97 11.32
N ILE A 419 8.06 -0.20 10.60
CA ILE A 419 8.30 0.10 9.17
C ILE A 419 9.65 0.80 8.95
N GLY A 420 10.06 1.69 9.86
CA GLY A 420 11.38 2.32 9.81
C GLY A 420 12.52 1.29 9.95
N GLN A 421 12.38 0.29 10.83
CA GLN A 421 13.35 -0.79 10.96
C GLN A 421 13.40 -1.70 9.74
N MET A 422 12.25 -1.98 9.12
CA MET A 422 12.18 -2.75 7.86
C MET A 422 12.95 -2.05 6.74
N LEU A 423 12.67 -0.75 6.53
CA LEU A 423 13.33 0.05 5.50
C LEU A 423 14.85 0.17 5.75
N THR A 424 15.25 0.49 6.98
CA THR A 424 16.67 0.54 7.36
C THR A 424 17.37 -0.79 7.11
N HIS A 425 16.75 -1.91 7.51
CA HIS A 425 17.34 -3.22 7.27
C HIS A 425 17.51 -3.51 5.78
N HIS A 426 16.50 -3.19 4.98
CA HIS A 426 16.53 -3.40 3.53
C HIS A 426 17.68 -2.67 2.85
N ALA A 427 17.96 -1.41 3.26
CA ALA A 427 19.01 -0.59 2.69
C ALA A 427 20.37 -0.73 3.40
N SER A 428 20.46 -1.49 4.52
CA SER A 428 21.65 -1.52 5.38
C SER A 428 22.92 -2.06 4.70
N ASN A 429 22.78 -2.87 3.67
CA ASN A 429 23.88 -3.39 2.85
C ASN A 429 24.21 -2.50 1.64
N GLY A 430 23.56 -1.33 1.49
CA GLY A 430 23.71 -0.43 0.36
C GLY A 430 22.81 -0.77 -0.83
N CYS A 431 21.77 -1.60 -0.65
CA CYS A 431 20.73 -1.76 -1.65
C CYS A 431 20.05 -0.40 -1.91
N ASN A 432 19.91 -0.02 -3.18
CA ASN A 432 19.20 1.19 -3.55
C ASN A 432 17.70 0.90 -3.64
N LEU A 433 16.94 1.49 -2.72
CA LEU A 433 15.50 1.60 -2.84
C LEU A 433 15.17 2.72 -3.83
N GLN A 434 14.11 2.54 -4.59
CA GLN A 434 13.66 3.51 -5.58
C GLN A 434 12.31 4.08 -5.20
N THR A 435 12.04 5.31 -5.66
CA THR A 435 10.74 5.94 -5.48
C THR A 435 9.63 5.07 -6.07
N GLY A 436 8.58 4.84 -5.30
CA GLY A 436 7.46 3.99 -5.69
C GLY A 436 7.64 2.51 -5.33
N ASP A 437 8.81 2.06 -4.87
CA ASP A 437 8.97 0.71 -4.35
C ASP A 437 7.97 0.46 -3.21
N LEU A 438 7.34 -0.71 -3.23
CA LEU A 438 6.40 -1.15 -2.20
C LEU A 438 7.08 -2.11 -1.24
N LEU A 439 6.99 -1.82 0.05
CA LEU A 439 7.38 -2.73 1.11
C LEU A 439 6.14 -3.09 1.93
N ALA A 440 5.93 -4.39 2.21
CA ALA A 440 4.83 -4.87 3.03
C ALA A 440 5.33 -5.48 4.34
N THR A 441 4.49 -5.42 5.38
CA THR A 441 4.87 -5.81 6.75
C THR A 441 4.93 -7.31 6.97
N GLY A 442 4.39 -8.09 6.04
CA GLY A 442 3.95 -9.44 6.33
C GLY A 442 2.63 -9.45 7.10
N THR A 443 2.01 -10.61 7.18
CA THR A 443 0.71 -10.80 7.83
C THR A 443 0.67 -10.18 9.22
N VAL A 444 -0.28 -9.28 9.47
CA VAL A 444 -0.50 -8.65 10.78
C VAL A 444 -1.45 -9.51 11.61
N SER A 445 -0.93 -10.18 12.61
CA SER A 445 -1.70 -10.96 13.58
C SER A 445 -1.42 -10.45 14.99
N GLY A 446 -2.44 -10.47 15.84
CA GLY A 446 -2.34 -10.23 17.27
C GLY A 446 -2.29 -11.55 18.06
N LYS A 447 -2.40 -11.42 19.38
CA LYS A 447 -2.24 -12.53 20.32
C LYS A 447 -3.44 -13.48 20.30
N GLU A 448 -4.65 -12.94 20.22
CA GLU A 448 -5.89 -13.71 20.35
C GLU A 448 -6.31 -14.35 19.02
N LYS A 449 -7.20 -15.34 19.07
CA LYS A 449 -7.62 -16.10 17.88
C LYS A 449 -8.29 -15.21 16.83
N ASP A 450 -9.12 -14.30 17.27
CA ASP A 450 -9.86 -13.36 16.41
C ASP A 450 -9.03 -12.14 15.95
N GLU A 451 -7.73 -12.13 16.31
CA GLU A 451 -6.75 -11.15 15.84
C GLU A 451 -5.81 -11.72 14.76
N ARG A 452 -6.05 -12.94 14.26
CA ARG A 452 -5.18 -13.62 13.28
C ARG A 452 -5.45 -13.10 11.86
N GLY A 453 -4.38 -12.78 11.16
CA GLY A 453 -4.43 -12.10 9.85
C GLY A 453 -4.61 -13.00 8.63
N CYS A 454 -4.79 -14.34 8.78
CA CYS A 454 -5.00 -15.26 7.66
C CYS A 454 -5.79 -16.51 8.06
N LEU A 455 -6.38 -17.22 7.07
CA LEU A 455 -7.13 -18.46 7.32
C LEU A 455 -6.26 -19.60 7.81
N LEU A 456 -5.01 -19.67 7.37
CA LEU A 456 -4.06 -20.69 7.86
C LEU A 456 -3.99 -20.70 9.38
N GLU A 457 -3.96 -19.52 10.00
CA GLU A 457 -3.94 -19.36 11.45
C GLU A 457 -5.31 -19.54 12.08
N LEU A 458 -6.35 -18.90 11.53
CA LEU A 458 -7.73 -18.94 12.04
C LEU A 458 -8.26 -20.37 12.09
N THR A 459 -7.99 -21.14 11.04
CA THR A 459 -8.46 -22.53 10.90
C THR A 459 -7.45 -23.57 11.37
N TRP A 460 -6.30 -23.14 11.88
CA TRP A 460 -5.21 -24.02 12.31
C TRP A 460 -4.86 -25.08 11.26
N ARG A 461 -4.46 -24.62 10.05
CA ARG A 461 -4.22 -25.47 8.86
C ARG A 461 -5.46 -26.24 8.40
N GLY A 462 -6.64 -25.65 8.49
CA GLY A 462 -7.90 -26.29 8.05
C GLY A 462 -8.46 -27.34 9.01
N LYS A 463 -7.91 -27.49 10.22
CA LYS A 463 -8.43 -28.43 11.24
C LYS A 463 -9.69 -27.90 11.92
N GLU A 464 -9.77 -26.57 12.08
CA GLU A 464 -10.85 -25.87 12.76
C GLU A 464 -11.60 -25.00 11.75
N PRO A 465 -12.62 -25.53 11.05
CA PRO A 465 -13.36 -24.74 10.06
C PRO A 465 -14.11 -23.59 10.72
N ILE A 466 -14.30 -22.50 9.97
CA ILE A 466 -15.09 -21.33 10.39
C ILE A 466 -16.52 -21.52 9.88
N ASP A 467 -17.50 -21.43 10.78
CA ASP A 467 -18.92 -21.42 10.44
C ASP A 467 -19.34 -20.03 10.00
N LEU A 468 -19.93 -19.91 8.82
CA LEU A 468 -20.42 -18.66 8.25
C LEU A 468 -21.93 -18.49 8.45
N PRO A 469 -22.47 -17.27 8.49
CA PRO A 469 -23.90 -17.00 8.68
C PRO A 469 -24.82 -17.65 7.64
N SER A 470 -24.31 -17.94 6.44
CA SER A 470 -25.01 -18.67 5.37
C SER A 470 -25.17 -20.17 5.64
N GLY A 471 -24.56 -20.69 6.74
CA GLY A 471 -24.49 -22.12 7.02
C GLY A 471 -23.38 -22.85 6.26
N GLU A 472 -22.56 -22.14 5.52
CA GLU A 472 -21.34 -22.67 4.90
C GLU A 472 -20.20 -22.75 5.91
N GLN A 473 -19.21 -23.58 5.62
CA GLN A 473 -17.95 -23.63 6.38
C GLN A 473 -16.77 -23.26 5.50
N ARG A 474 -15.77 -22.56 6.05
CA ARG A 474 -14.52 -22.31 5.34
C ARG A 474 -13.32 -22.79 6.15
N ARG A 475 -12.39 -23.44 5.44
CA ARG A 475 -11.03 -23.76 5.90
C ARG A 475 -10.00 -22.93 5.16
N PHE A 476 -10.19 -22.79 3.87
CA PHE A 476 -9.48 -21.97 2.91
C PHE A 476 -10.51 -21.38 1.94
N LEU A 477 -10.07 -20.45 1.08
CA LEU A 477 -10.95 -19.76 0.15
C LEU A 477 -11.42 -20.67 -0.99
N GLU A 478 -12.70 -20.54 -1.32
CA GLU A 478 -13.35 -21.19 -2.45
C GLU A 478 -13.59 -20.18 -3.59
N ASP A 479 -13.83 -20.68 -4.82
CA ASP A 479 -14.20 -19.81 -5.94
C ASP A 479 -15.52 -19.12 -5.63
N GLY A 480 -15.62 -17.81 -5.90
CA GLY A 480 -16.73 -16.97 -5.54
C GLY A 480 -16.61 -16.28 -4.16
N ASP A 481 -15.67 -16.66 -3.32
CA ASP A 481 -15.39 -15.93 -2.07
C ASP A 481 -14.71 -14.58 -2.38
N GLU A 482 -15.15 -13.55 -1.69
CA GLU A 482 -14.55 -12.22 -1.70
C GLU A 482 -14.00 -11.90 -0.31
N ILE A 483 -12.75 -11.45 -0.26
CA ILE A 483 -12.12 -10.90 0.93
C ILE A 483 -12.19 -9.38 0.86
N ILE A 484 -12.58 -8.77 1.98
CA ILE A 484 -12.67 -7.32 2.15
C ILE A 484 -11.85 -6.95 3.38
N MET A 485 -10.82 -6.18 3.17
CA MET A 485 -9.95 -5.67 4.22
C MET A 485 -10.22 -4.20 4.45
N LYS A 486 -10.24 -3.78 5.71
CA LYS A 486 -10.43 -2.39 6.14
C LYS A 486 -9.35 -2.00 7.12
N GLY A 487 -8.92 -0.73 7.06
CA GLY A 487 -7.98 -0.17 8.01
C GLY A 487 -8.46 1.18 8.52
N TYR A 488 -8.25 1.47 9.80
CA TYR A 488 -8.58 2.77 10.37
C TYR A 488 -7.82 3.05 11.66
N CYS A 489 -7.65 4.34 11.94
CA CYS A 489 -7.05 4.85 13.16
C CYS A 489 -8.09 5.57 14.01
N GLU A 490 -8.08 5.31 15.32
CA GLU A 490 -8.92 5.97 16.31
C GLU A 490 -8.12 6.27 17.55
N ARG A 491 -8.17 7.53 18.02
CA ARG A 491 -7.58 7.96 19.28
C ARG A 491 -8.40 9.08 19.88
N GLU A 492 -8.60 9.05 21.20
CA GLU A 492 -9.27 10.13 21.93
C GLU A 492 -8.58 11.48 21.66
N GLY A 493 -9.38 12.50 21.36
CA GLY A 493 -8.90 13.85 21.03
C GLY A 493 -8.53 14.07 19.56
N PHE A 494 -8.63 13.04 18.71
CA PHE A 494 -8.37 13.13 17.28
C PHE A 494 -9.53 12.62 16.44
N ARG A 495 -9.61 13.07 15.20
CA ARG A 495 -10.59 12.58 14.24
C ARG A 495 -10.18 11.19 13.77
N ARG A 496 -11.17 10.25 13.69
CA ARG A 496 -10.96 8.98 13.02
C ARG A 496 -10.57 9.21 11.57
N ILE A 497 -9.59 8.45 11.09
CA ILE A 497 -9.18 8.39 9.67
C ILE A 497 -9.13 6.94 9.22
N GLY A 498 -9.41 6.67 7.95
CA GLY A 498 -9.38 5.33 7.38
C GLY A 498 -8.41 5.17 6.23
N LEU A 499 -8.14 3.92 5.86
CA LEU A 499 -7.33 3.52 4.72
C LEU A 499 -8.18 3.03 3.54
N GLY A 500 -9.52 3.17 3.64
CA GLY A 500 -10.45 2.61 2.68
C GLY A 500 -10.53 1.09 2.73
N GLU A 501 -10.81 0.47 1.57
CA GLU A 501 -10.96 -0.97 1.45
C GLU A 501 -9.95 -1.57 0.47
N CYS A 502 -9.46 -2.78 0.77
CA CYS A 502 -8.73 -3.64 -0.14
C CYS A 502 -9.56 -4.92 -0.37
N ARG A 503 -10.03 -5.14 -1.60
CA ARG A 503 -10.96 -6.21 -1.97
C ARG A 503 -10.41 -7.09 -3.06
N GLY A 504 -10.73 -8.39 -3.01
CA GLY A 504 -10.46 -9.30 -4.11
C GLY A 504 -11.39 -10.50 -4.05
N ARG A 505 -11.95 -10.88 -5.20
CA ARG A 505 -12.83 -12.04 -5.32
C ARG A 505 -12.11 -13.17 -6.07
N ILE A 506 -12.20 -14.37 -5.51
CA ILE A 506 -11.59 -15.54 -6.13
C ILE A 506 -12.45 -16.02 -7.29
N VAL A 507 -11.82 -16.19 -8.45
CA VAL A 507 -12.45 -16.77 -9.63
C VAL A 507 -11.68 -18.01 -10.10
N SER A 508 -12.37 -18.89 -10.86
CA SER A 508 -11.74 -20.09 -11.39
C SER A 508 -10.53 -19.77 -12.28
N GLY A 509 -9.43 -20.44 -12.05
CA GLY A 509 -8.16 -20.19 -12.75
C GLY A 509 -8.12 -20.62 -14.23
N ARG A 510 -9.09 -21.41 -14.69
CA ARG A 510 -9.27 -21.82 -16.11
C ARG A 510 -10.74 -22.05 -16.41
N SER A 511 -11.23 -21.37 -17.40
CA SER A 511 -12.40 -21.77 -18.18
C SER A 511 -11.99 -22.84 -19.19
#